data_5fbbaaccd04427eca496592ceef94029
#
_entry.id   5fbbaaccd04427eca496592ceef94029
#
_cell.length_a   1.000
_cell.length_b   1.000
_cell.length_c   1.000
_cell.angle_alpha   90.00
_cell.angle_beta   90.00
_cell.angle_gamma   90.00
#
_symmetry.space_group_name_H-M   'P 1'
#
loop_
_entity.id
_entity.type
_entity.pdbx_description
1 polymer ?
#
loop_
_entity_poly.entity_id
_entity_poly.type
_entity_poly.pdbx_seq_one_letter_code
_entity_poly.pdbx_strand_id
1 'polypeptide(L)'
;IASYGRAVRGVVALHAAGRADGPPDREAFQRYVAALDIARDYPAIEGVNFASHVPEHALEGFVAAMRASESPDFAVKPPGRRAYYEVVSFEFPRDPPNRRLGIDMAANPAVATTLARARDSGGISASGQPMYLQHPTPHIAIGMRLPVYRGGGLPPSVEARRAAYVGTVGVAFSVQELVRGALGSPDGRPLRLSLYGSNLPHAP
;
A
#
# COMPACT_ATOMS: atom_id res chain seq x y z
N ILE A 1 14.72 -7.99 0.71
CA ILE A 1 14.05 -6.72 0.34
C ILE A 1 13.86 -6.63 -1.18
N ALA A 2 14.87 -6.93 -2.01
CA ALA A 2 14.75 -6.84 -3.48
C ALA A 2 13.63 -7.72 -4.07
N SER A 3 13.39 -8.92 -3.54
CA SER A 3 12.32 -9.83 -3.98
C SER A 3 10.94 -9.26 -3.70
N TYR A 4 10.74 -8.64 -2.54
CA TYR A 4 9.48 -7.98 -2.17
C TYR A 4 9.16 -6.80 -3.10
N GLY A 5 10.18 -6.00 -3.47
CA GLY A 5 10.01 -4.94 -4.45
C GLY A 5 9.61 -5.45 -5.84
N ARG A 6 10.05 -6.65 -6.25
CA ARG A 6 9.62 -7.29 -7.50
C ARG A 6 8.15 -7.69 -7.46
N ALA A 7 7.68 -8.28 -6.36
CA ALA A 7 6.28 -8.64 -6.18
C ALA A 7 5.36 -7.42 -6.33
N VAL A 8 5.69 -6.30 -5.68
CA VAL A 8 4.92 -5.05 -5.78
C VAL A 8 4.91 -4.50 -7.22
N ARG A 9 6.06 -4.51 -7.91
CA ARG A 9 6.14 -4.08 -9.31
C ARG A 9 5.36 -4.97 -10.25
N GLY A 10 5.28 -6.27 -9.98
CA GLY A 10 4.45 -7.19 -10.76
C GLY A 10 2.98 -6.83 -10.70
N VAL A 11 2.48 -6.39 -9.55
CA VAL A 11 1.10 -5.88 -9.41
C VAL A 11 0.87 -4.64 -10.26
N VAL A 12 1.84 -3.71 -10.29
CA VAL A 12 1.75 -2.50 -11.14
C VAL A 12 1.82 -2.86 -12.62
N ALA A 13 2.69 -3.82 -12.99
CA ALA A 13 2.77 -4.31 -14.37
C ALA A 13 1.47 -4.98 -14.85
N LEU A 14 0.77 -5.69 -13.96
CA LEU A 14 -0.55 -6.25 -14.26
C LEU A 14 -1.56 -5.15 -14.63
N HIS A 15 -1.54 -4.03 -13.89
CA HIS A 15 -2.38 -2.88 -14.23
C HIS A 15 -2.04 -2.33 -15.61
N ALA A 16 -0.75 -2.24 -15.95
CA ALA A 16 -0.29 -1.79 -17.27
C ALA A 16 -0.78 -2.70 -18.43
N ALA A 17 -0.91 -4.00 -18.17
CA ALA A 17 -1.38 -4.98 -19.16
C ALA A 17 -2.91 -5.04 -19.31
N GLY A 18 -3.67 -4.42 -18.40
CA GLY A 18 -5.13 -4.41 -18.37
C GLY A 18 -5.75 -3.11 -18.88
N ARG A 19 -6.87 -2.69 -18.26
CA ARG A 19 -7.51 -1.39 -18.55
C ARG A 19 -6.66 -0.25 -17.99
N ALA A 20 -5.96 0.41 -18.88
CA ALA A 20 -5.02 1.49 -18.54
C ALA A 20 -5.67 2.79 -18.04
N ASP A 21 -7.00 2.92 -18.12
CA ASP A 21 -7.70 4.21 -17.91
C ASP A 21 -8.32 4.41 -16.53
N GLY A 22 -8.09 3.50 -15.59
CA GLY A 22 -8.68 3.56 -14.26
C GLY A 22 -7.86 2.86 -13.18
N PRO A 23 -8.46 2.59 -11.99
CA PRO A 23 -7.84 1.73 -11.00
C PRO A 23 -7.63 0.32 -11.56
N PRO A 24 -6.69 -0.47 -11.01
CA PRO A 24 -6.49 -1.85 -11.41
C PRO A 24 -7.80 -2.66 -11.39
N ASP A 25 -7.94 -3.59 -12.36
CA ASP A 25 -9.01 -4.57 -12.30
C ASP A 25 -8.85 -5.43 -11.03
N ARG A 26 -9.86 -5.40 -10.19
CA ARG A 26 -9.84 -6.07 -8.89
C ARG A 26 -9.67 -7.58 -9.00
N GLU A 27 -10.42 -8.23 -9.89
CA GLU A 27 -10.33 -9.68 -10.03
C GLU A 27 -8.97 -10.10 -10.57
N ALA A 28 -8.43 -9.35 -11.53
CA ALA A 28 -7.09 -9.57 -12.03
C ALA A 28 -6.04 -9.35 -10.93
N PHE A 29 -6.20 -8.31 -10.10
CA PHE A 29 -5.36 -8.06 -8.94
C PHE A 29 -5.40 -9.24 -7.95
N GLN A 30 -6.59 -9.69 -7.57
CA GLN A 30 -6.75 -10.80 -6.62
C GLN A 30 -6.17 -12.10 -7.16
N ARG A 31 -6.43 -12.44 -8.43
CA ARG A 31 -5.85 -13.62 -9.09
C ARG A 31 -4.33 -13.57 -9.12
N TYR A 32 -3.76 -12.43 -9.47
CA TYR A 32 -2.31 -12.26 -9.52
C TYR A 32 -1.68 -12.41 -8.13
N VAL A 33 -2.22 -11.72 -7.13
CA VAL A 33 -1.66 -11.76 -5.77
C VAL A 33 -1.83 -13.14 -5.14
N ALA A 34 -2.94 -13.83 -5.42
CA ALA A 34 -3.14 -15.22 -5.01
C ALA A 34 -2.10 -16.17 -5.64
N ALA A 35 -1.74 -15.93 -6.91
CA ALA A 35 -0.74 -16.73 -7.62
C ALA A 35 0.70 -16.51 -7.13
N LEU A 36 0.98 -15.44 -6.36
CA LEU A 36 2.31 -15.17 -5.80
C LEU A 36 2.68 -16.11 -4.64
N ASP A 37 1.74 -16.93 -4.13
CA ASP A 37 1.94 -17.78 -2.94
C ASP A 37 2.62 -17.02 -1.78
N ILE A 38 2.00 -15.90 -1.40
CA ILE A 38 2.58 -14.92 -0.46
C ILE A 38 3.02 -15.59 0.84
N ALA A 39 2.22 -16.53 1.36
CA ALA A 39 2.51 -17.19 2.62
C ALA A 39 3.81 -18.00 2.58
N ARG A 40 4.13 -18.59 1.43
CA ARG A 40 5.34 -19.39 1.23
C ARG A 40 6.53 -18.55 0.83
N ASP A 41 6.36 -17.72 -0.20
CA ASP A 41 7.49 -17.05 -0.87
C ASP A 41 7.82 -15.68 -0.26
N TYR A 42 6.86 -15.10 0.48
CA TYR A 42 6.97 -13.76 1.06
C TYR A 42 6.39 -13.71 2.48
N PRO A 43 6.85 -14.52 3.42
CA PRO A 43 6.21 -14.69 4.74
C PRO A 43 6.11 -13.40 5.57
N ALA A 44 6.90 -12.38 5.26
CA ALA A 44 6.79 -11.09 5.93
C ALA A 44 5.65 -10.21 5.36
N ILE A 45 5.04 -10.56 4.22
CA ILE A 45 3.91 -9.81 3.67
C ILE A 45 2.63 -10.21 4.41
N GLU A 46 1.98 -9.26 5.03
CA GLU A 46 0.70 -9.44 5.71
C GLU A 46 -0.50 -9.16 4.82
N GLY A 47 -0.29 -8.36 3.80
CA GLY A 47 -1.33 -8.04 2.85
C GLY A 47 -0.85 -7.10 1.76
N VAL A 48 -1.56 -7.15 0.64
CA VAL A 48 -1.38 -6.26 -0.50
C VAL A 48 -2.68 -5.50 -0.70
N ASN A 49 -2.60 -4.21 -0.94
CA ASN A 49 -3.78 -3.40 -1.17
C ASN A 49 -3.57 -2.38 -2.28
N PHE A 50 -4.67 -1.86 -2.82
CA PHE A 50 -4.67 -0.70 -3.68
C PHE A 50 -5.38 0.46 -2.99
N ALA A 51 -4.78 1.64 -3.04
CA ALA A 51 -5.40 2.87 -2.62
C ALA A 51 -5.65 3.77 -3.82
N SER A 52 -6.90 4.16 -4.00
CA SER A 52 -7.33 5.03 -5.07
C SER A 52 -7.06 6.49 -4.72
N HIS A 53 -6.54 7.23 -5.69
CA HIS A 53 -6.50 8.69 -5.62
C HIS A 53 -7.86 9.26 -5.99
N VAL A 54 -8.51 9.93 -5.06
CA VAL A 54 -9.87 10.44 -5.22
C VAL A 54 -9.87 11.95 -4.97
N PRO A 55 -10.03 12.79 -6.01
CA PRO A 55 -10.26 14.23 -5.82
C PRO A 55 -11.56 14.49 -5.05
N GLU A 56 -11.64 15.62 -4.33
CA GLU A 56 -12.81 15.95 -3.51
C GLU A 56 -14.12 15.85 -4.29
N HIS A 57 -14.16 16.42 -5.48
CA HIS A 57 -15.37 16.46 -6.33
C HIS A 57 -15.83 15.07 -6.79
N ALA A 58 -14.97 14.07 -6.77
CA ALA A 58 -15.27 12.68 -7.16
C ALA A 58 -15.63 11.79 -5.96
N LEU A 59 -15.51 12.28 -4.72
CA LEU A 59 -15.65 11.46 -3.51
C LEU A 59 -17.01 10.79 -3.39
N GLU A 60 -18.09 11.52 -3.63
CA GLU A 60 -19.45 11.00 -3.50
C GLU A 60 -19.70 9.84 -4.47
N GLY A 61 -19.36 10.04 -5.74
CA GLY A 61 -19.47 8.98 -6.75
C GLY A 61 -18.59 7.78 -6.45
N PHE A 62 -17.38 8.01 -5.96
CA PHE A 62 -16.48 6.94 -5.53
C PHE A 62 -17.09 6.12 -4.37
N VAL A 63 -17.61 6.77 -3.34
CA VAL A 63 -18.25 6.08 -2.20
C VAL A 63 -19.47 5.30 -2.66
N ALA A 64 -20.30 5.85 -3.53
CA ALA A 64 -21.46 5.16 -4.10
C ALA A 64 -21.04 3.90 -4.87
N ALA A 65 -20.02 3.99 -5.72
CA ALA A 65 -19.48 2.85 -6.45
C ALA A 65 -18.93 1.76 -5.51
N MET A 66 -18.19 2.16 -4.46
CA MET A 66 -17.64 1.24 -3.47
C MET A 66 -18.75 0.53 -2.67
N ARG A 67 -19.82 1.23 -2.34
CA ARG A 67 -20.99 0.61 -1.67
C ARG A 67 -21.69 -0.41 -2.54
N ALA A 68 -21.79 -0.14 -3.82
CA ALA A 68 -22.41 -1.06 -4.77
C ALA A 68 -21.55 -2.32 -5.02
N SER A 69 -20.23 -2.20 -5.02
CA SER A 69 -19.32 -3.29 -5.42
C SER A 69 -18.62 -4.01 -4.27
N GLU A 70 -18.44 -3.34 -3.10
CA GLU A 70 -17.63 -3.88 -2.00
C GLU A 70 -18.40 -4.17 -0.74
N SER A 71 -18.99 -3.13 -0.19
CA SER A 71 -19.69 -3.22 1.09
C SER A 71 -20.70 -2.10 1.19
N PRO A 72 -21.98 -2.41 1.46
CA PRO A 72 -23.02 -1.38 1.65
C PRO A 72 -22.65 -0.32 2.70
N ASP A 73 -21.86 -0.71 3.69
CA ASP A 73 -21.40 0.16 4.79
C ASP A 73 -20.08 0.88 4.50
N PHE A 74 -19.61 0.85 3.25
CA PHE A 74 -18.34 1.51 2.90
C PHE A 74 -18.37 2.99 3.25
N ALA A 75 -17.36 3.44 3.97
CA ALA A 75 -17.14 4.83 4.31
C ALA A 75 -15.63 5.16 4.32
N VAL A 76 -15.31 6.40 3.95
CA VAL A 76 -13.93 6.90 4.04
C VAL A 76 -13.62 7.32 5.47
N LYS A 77 -12.50 6.87 6.00
CA LYS A 77 -12.06 7.05 7.40
C LYS A 77 -10.65 7.62 7.46
N PRO A 78 -10.37 8.61 8.31
CA PRO A 78 -11.32 9.39 9.11
C PRO A 78 -12.18 10.31 8.24
N PRO A 79 -13.37 10.71 8.70
CA PRO A 79 -14.19 11.69 8.00
C PRO A 79 -13.49 13.06 7.95
N GLY A 80 -13.95 13.93 7.06
CA GLY A 80 -13.45 15.30 6.89
C GLY A 80 -13.20 15.65 5.44
N ARG A 81 -13.23 16.96 5.12
CA ARG A 81 -13.03 17.47 3.77
C ARG A 81 -11.53 17.70 3.50
N ARG A 82 -11.08 17.27 2.32
CA ARG A 82 -9.71 17.41 1.82
C ARG A 82 -9.76 17.64 0.31
N ALA A 83 -8.75 18.28 -0.23
CA ALA A 83 -8.64 18.48 -1.68
C ALA A 83 -8.59 17.16 -2.46
N TYR A 84 -8.03 16.12 -1.84
CA TYR A 84 -7.98 14.75 -2.35
C TYR A 84 -7.87 13.74 -1.21
N TYR A 85 -8.13 12.50 -1.54
CA TYR A 85 -8.07 11.34 -0.64
C TYR A 85 -7.22 10.24 -1.27
N GLU A 86 -6.55 9.45 -0.45
CA GLU A 86 -5.81 8.23 -0.85
C GLU A 86 -6.44 7.04 -0.14
N VAL A 87 -7.54 6.55 -0.70
CA VAL A 87 -8.44 5.62 -0.03
C VAL A 87 -8.11 4.19 -0.37
N VAL A 88 -7.86 3.34 0.62
CA VAL A 88 -7.75 1.89 0.42
C VAL A 88 -9.08 1.37 -0.11
N SER A 89 -9.10 1.01 -1.40
CA SER A 89 -10.29 0.63 -2.14
C SER A 89 -10.43 -0.88 -2.32
N PHE A 90 -9.35 -1.63 -2.25
CA PHE A 90 -9.37 -3.09 -2.16
C PHE A 90 -8.07 -3.64 -1.58
N GLU A 91 -8.14 -4.86 -1.07
CA GLU A 91 -7.05 -5.51 -0.35
C GLU A 91 -7.07 -7.03 -0.59
N PHE A 92 -5.90 -7.64 -0.42
CA PHE A 92 -5.73 -9.09 -0.44
C PHE A 92 -4.95 -9.51 0.83
N PRO A 93 -5.41 -10.55 1.54
CA PRO A 93 -6.66 -11.29 1.30
C PRO A 93 -7.88 -10.37 1.38
N ARG A 94 -9.04 -10.82 0.86
CA ARG A 94 -10.25 -9.97 0.77
C ARG A 94 -10.79 -9.54 2.14
N ASP A 95 -10.65 -10.40 3.13
CA ASP A 95 -11.05 -10.14 4.52
C ASP A 95 -9.87 -10.40 5.46
N PRO A 96 -8.85 -9.51 5.47
CA PRO A 96 -7.72 -9.67 6.36
C PRO A 96 -8.12 -9.37 7.80
N PRO A 97 -7.46 -10.00 8.79
CA PRO A 97 -7.70 -9.74 10.22
C PRO A 97 -7.53 -8.26 10.60
N ASN A 98 -6.64 -7.56 9.89
CA ASN A 98 -6.34 -6.14 10.08
C ASN A 98 -6.88 -5.32 8.90
N ARG A 99 -8.19 -5.36 8.69
CA ARG A 99 -8.85 -4.73 7.53
C ARG A 99 -8.62 -3.23 7.45
N ARG A 100 -8.25 -2.78 6.26
CA ARG A 100 -7.93 -1.37 5.98
C ARG A 100 -8.85 -0.70 4.97
N LEU A 101 -9.83 -1.40 4.47
CA LEU A 101 -10.78 -0.89 3.48
C LEU A 101 -11.42 0.43 3.96
N GLY A 102 -11.41 1.45 3.11
CA GLY A 102 -11.93 2.78 3.41
C GLY A 102 -10.98 3.70 4.16
N ILE A 103 -9.80 3.23 4.61
CA ILE A 103 -8.83 4.13 5.26
C ILE A 103 -8.27 5.12 4.23
N ASP A 104 -8.44 6.42 4.53
CA ASP A 104 -7.78 7.51 3.81
C ASP A 104 -6.40 7.77 4.41
N MET A 105 -5.39 7.40 3.67
CA MET A 105 -4.00 7.58 4.10
C MET A 105 -3.55 9.04 4.02
N ALA A 106 -4.17 9.85 3.15
CA ALA A 106 -3.86 11.28 3.03
C ALA A 106 -4.32 12.07 4.27
N ALA A 107 -5.14 11.49 5.13
CA ALA A 107 -5.50 12.07 6.41
C ALA A 107 -4.29 12.23 7.36
N ASN A 108 -3.22 11.45 7.18
CA ASN A 108 -1.97 11.63 7.90
C ASN A 108 -0.99 12.45 7.02
N PRO A 109 -0.60 13.67 7.44
CA PRO A 109 0.25 14.55 6.64
C PRO A 109 1.62 13.96 6.27
N ALA A 110 2.22 13.16 7.16
CA ALA A 110 3.50 12.51 6.89
C ALA A 110 3.36 11.45 5.79
N VAL A 111 2.27 10.68 5.82
CA VAL A 111 1.96 9.69 4.78
C VAL A 111 1.62 10.40 3.47
N ALA A 112 0.79 11.44 3.49
CA ALA A 112 0.43 12.24 2.32
C ALA A 112 1.68 12.80 1.60
N THR A 113 2.61 13.37 2.37
CA THR A 113 3.89 13.87 1.84
C THR A 113 4.70 12.76 1.17
N THR A 114 4.75 11.59 1.77
CA THR A 114 5.49 10.44 1.24
C THR A 114 4.84 9.91 -0.04
N LEU A 115 3.50 9.83 -0.10
CA LEU A 115 2.78 9.44 -1.30
C LEU A 115 2.97 10.44 -2.44
N ALA A 116 2.96 11.73 -2.15
CA ALA A 116 3.23 12.77 -3.14
C ALA A 116 4.65 12.65 -3.72
N ARG A 117 5.66 12.40 -2.89
CA ARG A 117 7.04 12.14 -3.37
C ARG A 117 7.11 10.88 -4.24
N ALA A 118 6.44 9.79 -3.84
CA ALA A 118 6.39 8.57 -4.64
C ALA A 118 5.74 8.83 -6.01
N ARG A 119 4.58 9.50 -6.01
CA ARG A 119 3.90 9.92 -7.24
C ARG A 119 4.83 10.71 -8.16
N ASP A 120 5.52 11.70 -7.60
CA ASP A 120 6.35 12.63 -8.39
C ASP A 120 7.66 11.99 -8.86
N SER A 121 8.21 11.01 -8.13
CA SER A 121 9.43 10.28 -8.51
C SER A 121 9.19 9.01 -9.33
N GLY A 122 8.02 8.39 -9.21
CA GLY A 122 7.73 7.05 -9.75
C GLY A 122 8.36 5.91 -8.95
N GLY A 123 8.97 6.22 -7.81
CA GLY A 123 9.68 5.26 -6.98
C GLY A 123 8.84 4.60 -5.89
N ILE A 124 9.37 3.51 -5.33
CA ILE A 124 8.81 2.92 -4.11
C ILE A 124 9.04 3.89 -2.95
N SER A 125 8.02 4.06 -2.11
CA SER A 125 8.09 4.86 -0.90
C SER A 125 7.68 4.05 0.34
N ALA A 126 8.25 4.42 1.48
CA ALA A 126 7.79 4.00 2.80
C ALA A 126 7.60 5.25 3.65
N SER A 127 6.50 5.31 4.40
CA SER A 127 6.21 6.49 5.25
C SER A 127 7.16 6.59 6.44
N GLY A 128 7.85 5.51 6.79
CA GLY A 128 8.60 5.41 8.03
C GLY A 128 7.72 5.35 9.29
N GLN A 129 6.40 5.45 9.12
CA GLN A 129 5.46 5.38 10.23
C GLN A 129 5.12 3.90 10.54
N PRO A 130 5.36 3.43 11.75
CA PRO A 130 4.97 2.08 12.14
C PRO A 130 3.45 1.95 12.20
N MET A 131 2.96 0.80 11.79
CA MET A 131 1.57 0.38 11.98
C MET A 131 1.53 -0.62 13.12
N TYR A 132 0.68 -0.36 14.12
CA TYR A 132 0.46 -1.30 15.22
C TYR A 132 -0.74 -2.18 14.88
N LEU A 133 -0.47 -3.43 14.55
CA LEU A 133 -1.47 -4.42 14.18
C LEU A 133 -1.75 -5.34 15.38
N GLN A 134 -3.00 -5.85 15.47
CA GLN A 134 -3.46 -6.64 16.62
C GLN A 134 -3.49 -8.14 16.33
N HIS A 135 -3.57 -8.51 15.07
CA HIS A 135 -3.72 -9.90 14.66
C HIS A 135 -2.50 -10.36 13.81
N PRO A 136 -2.09 -11.63 13.94
CA PRO A 136 -2.57 -12.66 14.87
C PRO A 136 -2.22 -12.38 16.34
N THR A 137 -1.19 -11.61 16.61
CA THR A 137 -0.74 -11.08 17.90
C THR A 137 -0.29 -9.64 17.72
N PRO A 138 -0.27 -8.80 18.78
CA PRO A 138 0.21 -7.42 18.66
C PRO A 138 1.63 -7.36 18.11
N HIS A 139 1.81 -6.65 17.02
CA HIS A 139 3.13 -6.50 16.37
C HIS A 139 3.22 -5.21 15.55
N ILE A 140 4.42 -4.91 15.09
CA ILE A 140 4.70 -3.73 14.27
C ILE A 140 4.84 -4.15 12.81
N ALA A 141 4.10 -3.47 11.94
CA ALA A 141 4.25 -3.53 10.49
C ALA A 141 4.72 -2.20 9.91
N ILE A 142 5.34 -2.26 8.76
CA ILE A 142 5.69 -1.11 7.93
C ILE A 142 5.02 -1.23 6.56
N GLY A 143 4.64 -0.09 6.00
CA GLY A 143 4.04 -0.04 4.67
C GLY A 143 5.02 0.46 3.62
N MET A 144 5.08 -0.22 2.48
CA MET A 144 5.72 0.28 1.26
C MET A 144 4.68 0.45 0.17
N ARG A 145 4.85 1.48 -0.67
CA ARG A 145 3.92 1.81 -1.74
C ARG A 145 4.63 2.17 -3.02
N LEU A 146 4.00 1.79 -4.13
CA LEU A 146 4.43 2.12 -5.49
C LEU A 146 3.30 2.83 -6.22
N PRO A 147 3.55 3.99 -6.86
CA PRO A 147 2.53 4.73 -7.58
C PRO A 147 2.09 3.99 -8.84
N VAL A 148 0.83 4.18 -9.19
CA VAL A 148 0.20 3.65 -10.39
C VAL A 148 -0.30 4.81 -11.22
N TYR A 149 -0.04 4.75 -12.53
CA TYR A 149 -0.41 5.80 -13.47
C TYR A 149 -1.31 5.23 -14.58
N ARG A 150 -2.22 6.05 -15.07
CA ARG A 150 -2.99 5.75 -16.27
C ARG A 150 -2.04 5.48 -17.43
N GLY A 151 -2.33 4.46 -18.23
CA GLY A 151 -1.42 4.02 -19.28
C GLY A 151 -0.32 3.06 -18.83
N GLY A 152 -0.20 2.76 -17.53
CA GLY A 152 0.62 1.69 -16.96
C GLY A 152 2.13 1.90 -16.96
N GLY A 153 2.64 2.90 -17.68
CA GLY A 153 4.07 3.27 -17.71
C GLY A 153 4.41 4.40 -16.74
N LEU A 154 5.71 4.69 -16.59
CA LEU A 154 6.18 5.88 -15.86
C LEU A 154 6.11 7.10 -16.80
N PRO A 155 5.22 8.09 -16.54
CA PRO A 155 5.16 9.28 -17.37
C PRO A 155 6.46 10.12 -17.29
N PRO A 156 6.86 10.80 -18.39
CA PRO A 156 8.20 11.37 -18.52
C PRO A 156 8.45 12.58 -17.60
N SER A 157 7.44 13.38 -17.29
CA SER A 157 7.58 14.56 -16.42
C SER A 157 6.79 14.44 -15.13
N VAL A 158 7.09 15.27 -14.14
CA VAL A 158 6.35 15.33 -12.87
C VAL A 158 4.89 15.75 -13.12
N GLU A 159 4.65 16.70 -14.01
CA GLU A 159 3.32 17.17 -14.39
C GLU A 159 2.51 16.04 -15.03
N ALA A 160 3.12 15.29 -15.95
CA ALA A 160 2.50 14.14 -16.58
C ALA A 160 2.18 13.02 -15.55
N ARG A 161 3.08 12.79 -14.57
CA ARG A 161 2.84 11.85 -13.46
C ARG A 161 1.66 12.25 -12.60
N ARG A 162 1.57 13.53 -12.24
CA ARG A 162 0.44 14.07 -11.46
C ARG A 162 -0.88 13.94 -12.21
N ALA A 163 -0.88 14.24 -13.52
CA ALA A 163 -2.07 14.15 -14.36
C ALA A 163 -2.53 12.69 -14.59
N ALA A 164 -1.59 11.75 -14.66
CA ALA A 164 -1.86 10.34 -14.91
C ALA A 164 -2.06 9.51 -13.63
N TYR A 165 -1.82 10.07 -12.44
CA TYR A 165 -1.85 9.34 -11.19
C TYR A 165 -3.25 8.82 -10.86
N VAL A 166 -3.37 7.52 -10.58
CA VAL A 166 -4.63 6.86 -10.23
C VAL A 166 -4.63 6.28 -8.80
N GLY A 167 -3.47 6.19 -8.18
CA GLY A 167 -3.34 5.68 -6.82
C GLY A 167 -2.05 4.92 -6.59
N THR A 168 -2.02 4.09 -5.55
CA THR A 168 -0.84 3.30 -5.18
C THR A 168 -1.18 1.85 -4.87
N VAL A 169 -0.31 0.94 -5.31
CA VAL A 169 -0.23 -0.41 -4.74
C VAL A 169 0.57 -0.35 -3.45
N GLY A 170 0.06 -0.94 -2.39
CA GLY A 170 0.70 -1.00 -1.09
C GLY A 170 0.87 -2.42 -0.59
N VAL A 171 1.96 -2.61 0.16
CA VAL A 171 2.25 -3.87 0.86
C VAL A 171 2.53 -3.56 2.31
N ALA A 172 1.93 -4.30 3.22
CA ALA A 172 2.23 -4.28 4.64
C ALA A 172 3.20 -5.43 4.96
N PHE A 173 4.26 -5.11 5.71
CA PHE A 173 5.27 -6.08 6.12
C PHE A 173 5.34 -6.15 7.64
N SER A 174 5.30 -7.37 8.18
CA SER A 174 5.70 -7.63 9.55
C SER A 174 7.19 -7.35 9.72
N VAL A 175 7.53 -6.44 10.61
CA VAL A 175 8.93 -6.14 10.93
C VAL A 175 9.61 -7.38 11.52
N GLN A 176 8.90 -8.12 12.36
CA GLN A 176 9.42 -9.33 13.00
C GLN A 176 9.78 -10.41 11.97
N GLU A 177 8.89 -10.66 10.98
CA GLU A 177 9.13 -11.65 9.93
C GLU A 177 10.23 -11.21 8.95
N LEU A 178 10.31 -9.90 8.64
CA LEU A 178 11.41 -9.36 7.84
C LEU A 178 12.77 -9.61 8.49
N VAL A 179 12.85 -9.38 9.81
CA VAL A 179 14.08 -9.60 10.57
C VAL A 179 14.42 -11.08 10.63
N ARG A 180 13.43 -11.93 10.92
CA ARG A 180 13.61 -13.38 10.95
C ARG A 180 14.13 -13.92 9.61
N GLY A 181 13.54 -13.47 8.50
CA GLY A 181 13.97 -13.88 7.16
C GLY A 181 15.35 -13.34 6.76
N ALA A 182 15.76 -12.18 7.28
CA ALA A 182 17.06 -11.58 6.95
C ALA A 182 18.21 -12.19 7.77
N LEU A 183 17.97 -12.59 9.01
CA LEU A 183 18.99 -13.06 9.94
C LEU A 183 19.07 -14.61 10.01
N GLY A 184 18.11 -15.31 9.38
CA GLY A 184 17.93 -16.74 9.61
C GLY A 184 17.44 -17.04 11.04
N SER A 185 17.41 -18.30 11.41
CA SER A 185 17.21 -18.66 12.82
C SER A 185 18.48 -18.28 13.57
N PRO A 186 18.44 -17.31 14.51
CA PRO A 186 19.61 -16.99 15.31
C PRO A 186 19.99 -18.24 16.13
N ASP A 187 21.23 -18.67 16.02
CA ASP A 187 21.79 -19.81 16.74
C ASP A 187 21.73 -19.56 18.27
N GLY A 188 20.53 -19.52 18.85
CA GLY A 188 20.29 -19.37 20.29
C GLY A 188 20.76 -18.05 20.92
N ARG A 189 21.26 -17.08 20.16
CA ARG A 189 21.71 -15.78 20.70
C ARG A 189 20.59 -14.75 20.63
N PRO A 190 20.23 -14.09 21.74
CA PRO A 190 19.26 -13.00 21.72
C PRO A 190 19.82 -11.82 20.91
N LEU A 191 19.17 -11.49 19.81
CA LEU A 191 19.47 -10.30 19.00
C LEU A 191 18.50 -9.18 19.37
N ARG A 192 19.05 -8.02 19.70
CA ARG A 192 18.28 -6.78 19.84
C ARG A 192 18.43 -5.97 18.58
N LEU A 193 17.32 -5.82 17.83
CA LEU A 193 17.29 -5.01 16.62
C LEU A 193 16.55 -3.71 16.89
N SER A 194 17.16 -2.60 16.48
CA SER A 194 16.51 -1.29 16.50
C SER A 194 16.40 -0.79 15.06
N LEU A 195 15.18 -0.45 14.63
CA LEU A 195 14.91 0.12 13.32
C LEU A 195 14.66 1.61 13.47
N TYR A 196 15.40 2.42 12.72
CA TYR A 196 15.28 3.86 12.72
C TYR A 196 14.72 4.32 11.37
N GLY A 197 13.69 5.17 11.38
CA GLY A 197 13.22 5.87 10.19
C GLY A 197 14.15 7.04 9.87
N SER A 198 14.37 7.34 8.59
CA SER A 198 15.27 8.39 8.14
C SER A 198 14.93 9.81 8.63
N ASN A 199 13.76 10.02 9.23
CA ASN A 199 13.27 11.31 9.71
C ASN A 199 13.17 11.41 11.24
N LEU A 200 13.62 10.40 11.98
CA LEU A 200 13.69 10.49 13.43
C LEU A 200 15.10 10.96 13.80
N PRO A 201 15.24 11.98 14.68
CA PRO A 201 16.55 12.30 15.25
C PRO A 201 17.08 11.04 15.94
N HIS A 202 18.37 10.78 15.81
CA HIS A 202 19.03 9.70 16.53
C HIS A 202 18.71 9.85 18.01
N ALA A 203 17.86 8.98 18.53
CA ALA A 203 17.73 8.84 19.96
C ALA A 203 19.02 8.18 20.50
N PRO A 204 19.61 8.65 21.58
CA PRO A 204 20.85 8.14 22.13
C PRO A 204 20.74 6.69 22.56
#